data_eda32586fac5bea51335abb0e7d9390c
#
_entry.id   eda32586fac5bea51335abb0e7d9390c
#
_cell.length_a   1.000
_cell.length_b   1.000
_cell.length_c   1.000
_cell.angle_alpha   90.00
_cell.angle_beta   90.00
_cell.angle_gamma   90.00
#
_symmetry.space_group_name_H-M   'P 1'
#
loop_
_entity.id
_entity.type
_entity.pdbx_description
1 polymer ?
#
loop_
_entity_poly.entity_id
_entity_poly.type
_entity_poly.pdbx_seq_one_letter_code
_entity_poly.pdbx_strand_id
1 'polypeptide(L)'
;MAISVLTLAARDYGFENGILYKTERDAYSDEMCKLDVAFERGGENRPVIVWFHGGGLTGGHREVPQTLLRDGAVVVGVGYRFVSKVELKDVIEDAAAAVAWVVKNISRYGGDTGKLYLAGHSAGGYLVDMLALDKQYLGKHGIDPDTMAAIVPYSGQVITHFAQRRKKGISELIPAIDEYAPLHFVRGDAAPFLVISADREMELYGRYEETAYFVRMMKLNGHKDITFLELDGFNHGDMAEPAHLLLLKYIRSRETGKRQI
;
A
#
# COMPACT_ATOMS: atom_id res chain seq x y z
N MET A 1 -41.64 -20.99 -1.66
CA MET A 1 -40.62 -19.94 -1.47
C MET A 1 -39.61 -20.03 -2.59
N ALA A 2 -39.60 -19.08 -3.52
CA ALA A 2 -38.63 -19.03 -4.60
C ALA A 2 -37.36 -18.39 -4.05
N ILE A 3 -36.27 -19.15 -4.00
CA ILE A 3 -34.94 -18.62 -3.68
C ILE A 3 -34.49 -17.86 -4.94
N SER A 4 -34.56 -16.54 -4.89
CA SER A 4 -33.98 -15.68 -5.93
C SER A 4 -32.46 -15.79 -5.79
N VAL A 5 -31.83 -16.55 -6.66
CA VAL A 5 -30.38 -16.53 -6.86
C VAL A 5 -30.07 -15.20 -7.54
N LEU A 6 -29.65 -14.21 -6.76
CA LEU A 6 -29.02 -13.01 -7.32
C LEU A 6 -27.71 -13.47 -7.99
N THR A 7 -27.74 -13.68 -9.28
CA THR A 7 -26.51 -13.71 -10.09
C THR A 7 -25.90 -12.32 -10.02
N LEU A 8 -24.80 -12.16 -9.25
CA LEU A 8 -23.95 -11.00 -9.38
C LEU A 8 -23.49 -10.95 -10.84
N ALA A 9 -23.98 -9.98 -11.61
CA ALA A 9 -23.47 -9.74 -12.95
C ALA A 9 -21.97 -9.49 -12.84
N ALA A 10 -21.18 -10.17 -13.67
CA ALA A 10 -19.74 -9.93 -13.74
C ALA A 10 -19.52 -8.43 -14.05
N ARG A 11 -18.72 -7.74 -13.23
CA ARG A 11 -18.39 -6.34 -13.45
C ARG A 11 -17.58 -6.20 -14.73
N ASP A 12 -17.91 -5.21 -15.54
CA ASP A 12 -17.19 -4.91 -16.78
C ASP A 12 -16.00 -3.99 -16.47
N TYR A 13 -14.80 -4.58 -16.36
CA TYR A 13 -13.57 -3.85 -16.12
C TYR A 13 -12.84 -3.48 -17.41
N GLY A 14 -12.44 -2.20 -17.50
CA GLY A 14 -11.42 -1.72 -18.44
C GLY A 14 -10.04 -1.77 -17.82
N PHE A 15 -9.02 -1.94 -18.67
CA PHE A 15 -7.61 -1.94 -18.25
C PHE A 15 -6.82 -0.97 -19.14
N GLU A 16 -5.98 -0.15 -18.51
CA GLU A 16 -4.97 0.64 -19.19
C GLU A 16 -3.61 0.32 -18.55
N ASN A 17 -2.68 -0.22 -19.34
CA ASN A 17 -1.45 -0.80 -18.85
C ASN A 17 -0.23 -0.02 -19.31
N GLY A 18 0.84 -0.05 -18.50
CA GLY A 18 2.16 0.50 -18.87
C GLY A 18 2.22 2.02 -18.92
N ILE A 19 1.37 2.70 -18.16
CA ILE A 19 1.31 4.16 -18.09
C ILE A 19 2.54 4.69 -17.36
N LEU A 20 3.34 5.52 -18.03
CA LEU A 20 4.47 6.20 -17.43
C LEU A 20 3.98 7.31 -16.49
N TYR A 21 4.43 7.31 -15.24
CA TYR A 21 4.01 8.30 -14.26
C TYR A 21 5.06 9.38 -13.93
N LYS A 22 6.31 9.18 -14.33
CA LYS A 22 7.38 10.17 -14.12
C LYS A 22 7.52 11.12 -15.32
N THR A 23 7.86 12.37 -15.05
CA THR A 23 8.19 13.38 -16.06
C THR A 23 9.68 13.38 -16.38
N GLU A 24 10.54 13.31 -15.37
CA GLU A 24 11.99 13.15 -15.53
C GLU A 24 12.32 11.66 -15.56
N ARG A 25 12.91 11.20 -16.68
CA ARG A 25 13.06 9.77 -16.97
C ARG A 25 14.42 9.44 -17.55
N ASP A 26 14.86 8.24 -17.26
CA ASP A 26 15.95 7.53 -17.89
C ASP A 26 15.47 6.14 -18.36
N ALA A 27 16.30 5.38 -19.05
CA ALA A 27 15.94 4.07 -19.58
C ALA A 27 15.43 3.10 -18.49
N TYR A 28 15.99 3.15 -17.26
CA TYR A 28 15.59 2.29 -16.18
C TYR A 28 14.27 2.74 -15.55
N SER A 29 14.06 4.02 -15.38
CA SER A 29 12.75 4.54 -14.93
C SER A 29 11.65 4.32 -15.98
N ASP A 30 11.98 4.40 -17.29
CA ASP A 30 11.02 4.08 -18.37
C ASP A 30 10.64 2.59 -18.39
N GLU A 31 11.50 1.71 -17.93
CA GLU A 31 11.21 0.28 -17.76
C GLU A 31 10.32 0.05 -16.54
N MET A 32 10.69 0.60 -15.38
CA MET A 32 10.15 0.23 -14.08
C MET A 32 9.02 1.13 -13.57
N CYS A 33 9.12 2.46 -13.84
CA CYS A 33 8.19 3.45 -13.29
C CYS A 33 6.92 3.59 -14.14
N LYS A 34 6.16 2.51 -14.18
CA LYS A 34 4.87 2.40 -14.86
C LYS A 34 3.80 1.97 -13.89
N LEU A 35 2.56 2.28 -14.23
CA LEU A 35 1.40 1.77 -13.52
C LEU A 35 0.38 1.17 -14.49
N ASP A 36 -0.43 0.26 -13.98
CA ASP A 36 -1.56 -0.34 -14.67
C ASP A 36 -2.83 0.06 -13.91
N VAL A 37 -3.86 0.50 -14.62
CA VAL A 37 -5.14 0.93 -14.03
C VAL A 37 -6.24 -0.03 -14.46
N ALA A 38 -6.93 -0.60 -13.49
CA ALA A 38 -8.18 -1.34 -13.69
C ALA A 38 -9.35 -0.54 -13.14
N PHE A 39 -10.41 -0.39 -13.92
CA PHE A 39 -11.57 0.43 -13.57
C PHE A 39 -12.87 -0.16 -14.12
N GLU A 40 -13.96 -0.04 -13.37
CA GLU A 40 -15.29 -0.43 -13.83
C GLU A 40 -15.78 0.57 -14.88
N ARG A 41 -16.14 0.09 -16.09
CA ARG A 41 -16.63 0.96 -17.18
C ARG A 41 -17.92 1.65 -16.75
N GLY A 42 -17.99 2.97 -16.93
CA GLY A 42 -19.11 3.79 -16.48
C GLY A 42 -19.21 3.96 -14.96
N GLY A 43 -18.23 3.48 -14.19
CA GLY A 43 -18.14 3.74 -12.75
C GLY A 43 -17.81 5.20 -12.45
N GLU A 44 -18.42 5.75 -11.39
CA GLU A 44 -18.14 7.10 -10.90
C GLU A 44 -18.02 7.09 -9.38
N ASN A 45 -17.24 8.04 -8.82
CA ASN A 45 -17.02 8.21 -7.37
C ASN A 45 -16.54 6.94 -6.67
N ARG A 46 -15.74 6.12 -7.37
CA ARG A 46 -15.25 4.83 -6.88
C ARG A 46 -14.09 5.00 -5.91
N PRO A 47 -14.00 4.16 -4.86
CA PRO A 47 -12.78 4.04 -4.08
C PRO A 47 -11.59 3.72 -4.99
N VAL A 48 -10.43 4.26 -4.65
CA VAL A 48 -9.18 4.05 -5.39
C VAL A 48 -8.19 3.31 -4.50
N ILE A 49 -7.70 2.16 -4.96
CA ILE A 49 -6.66 1.40 -4.29
C ILE A 49 -5.37 1.55 -5.10
N VAL A 50 -4.37 2.20 -4.52
CA VAL A 50 -3.02 2.27 -5.08
C VAL A 50 -2.21 1.14 -4.47
N TRP A 51 -1.93 0.11 -5.29
CA TRP A 51 -1.30 -1.13 -4.87
C TRP A 51 0.19 -1.17 -5.20
N PHE A 52 1.02 -1.38 -4.18
CA PHE A 52 2.46 -1.57 -4.29
C PHE A 52 2.83 -3.03 -4.02
N HIS A 53 3.46 -3.68 -5.00
CA HIS A 53 3.86 -5.07 -4.91
C HIS A 53 4.99 -5.32 -3.90
N GLY A 54 5.18 -6.55 -3.48
CA GLY A 54 6.30 -7.01 -2.67
C GLY A 54 7.57 -7.25 -3.49
N GLY A 55 8.55 -7.95 -2.89
CA GLY A 55 9.80 -8.34 -3.55
C GLY A 55 11.06 -7.75 -2.94
N GLY A 56 11.00 -7.32 -1.67
CA GLY A 56 12.17 -6.92 -0.88
C GLY A 56 12.90 -5.68 -1.40
N LEU A 57 12.24 -4.83 -2.21
CA LEU A 57 12.81 -3.68 -2.93
C LEU A 57 13.93 -4.07 -3.92
N THR A 58 14.09 -5.35 -4.22
CA THR A 58 15.14 -5.87 -5.12
C THR A 58 14.59 -6.69 -6.28
N GLY A 59 13.27 -6.96 -6.28
CA GLY A 59 12.55 -7.74 -7.27
C GLY A 59 11.05 -7.50 -7.20
N GLY A 60 10.28 -8.30 -7.93
CA GLY A 60 8.84 -8.16 -8.08
C GLY A 60 8.44 -7.48 -9.38
N HIS A 61 7.17 -7.31 -9.59
CA HIS A 61 6.61 -6.65 -10.77
C HIS A 61 5.27 -6.01 -10.40
N ARG A 62 4.90 -4.95 -11.15
CA ARG A 62 3.59 -4.33 -10.98
C ARG A 62 2.50 -5.31 -11.36
N GLU A 63 1.42 -5.25 -10.62
CA GLU A 63 0.26 -6.13 -10.78
C GLU A 63 -1.01 -5.43 -10.32
N VAL A 64 -2.13 -5.85 -10.86
CA VAL A 64 -3.46 -5.52 -10.34
C VAL A 64 -4.06 -6.81 -9.75
N PRO A 65 -4.07 -6.98 -8.42
CA PRO A 65 -4.64 -8.17 -7.79
C PRO A 65 -6.13 -8.32 -8.13
N GLN A 66 -6.51 -9.45 -8.73
CA GLN A 66 -7.87 -9.68 -9.23
C GLN A 66 -8.93 -9.64 -8.11
N THR A 67 -8.56 -10.07 -6.91
CA THR A 67 -9.45 -10.01 -5.74
C THR A 67 -9.86 -8.60 -5.39
N LEU A 68 -9.01 -7.59 -5.60
CA LEU A 68 -9.32 -6.18 -5.33
C LEU A 68 -10.38 -5.60 -6.28
N LEU A 69 -10.66 -6.25 -7.41
CA LEU A 69 -11.65 -5.80 -8.39
C LEU A 69 -13.11 -6.16 -8.00
N ARG A 70 -13.31 -6.96 -6.96
CA ARG A 70 -14.63 -7.52 -6.62
C ARG A 70 -15.70 -6.47 -6.31
N ASP A 71 -15.33 -5.34 -5.72
CA ASP A 71 -16.28 -4.33 -5.22
C ASP A 71 -16.37 -3.08 -6.09
N GLY A 72 -15.77 -3.08 -7.27
CA GLY A 72 -15.87 -1.97 -8.23
C GLY A 72 -14.93 -0.80 -7.91
N ALA A 73 -13.91 -1.01 -7.08
CA ALA A 73 -12.86 -0.03 -6.88
C ALA A 73 -12.03 0.18 -8.15
N VAL A 74 -11.48 1.37 -8.33
CA VAL A 74 -10.38 1.60 -9.26
C VAL A 74 -9.11 1.09 -8.60
N VAL A 75 -8.39 0.18 -9.25
CA VAL A 75 -7.15 -0.41 -8.71
C VAL A 75 -5.98 0.00 -9.60
N VAL A 76 -4.96 0.57 -8.97
CA VAL A 76 -3.74 1.02 -9.65
C VAL A 76 -2.57 0.18 -9.17
N GLY A 77 -2.07 -0.71 -10.02
CA GLY A 77 -0.87 -1.50 -9.75
C GLY A 77 0.39 -0.70 -10.10
N VAL A 78 1.27 -0.46 -9.15
CA VAL A 78 2.44 0.42 -9.28
C VAL A 78 3.72 -0.40 -9.40
N GLY A 79 4.52 -0.13 -10.45
CA GLY A 79 5.91 -0.54 -10.56
C GLY A 79 6.84 0.58 -10.06
N TYR A 80 7.99 0.22 -9.54
CA TYR A 80 9.02 1.13 -9.02
C TYR A 80 10.41 0.53 -9.23
N ARG A 81 11.46 1.38 -9.23
CA ARG A 81 12.85 0.94 -9.36
C ARG A 81 13.33 0.19 -8.12
N PHE A 82 14.38 -0.59 -8.25
CA PHE A 82 14.94 -1.41 -7.16
C PHE A 82 16.22 -0.83 -6.59
N VAL A 83 16.43 -1.02 -5.29
CA VAL A 83 17.62 -0.55 -4.56
C VAL A 83 18.94 -1.19 -5.02
N SER A 84 18.88 -2.23 -5.83
CA SER A 84 20.04 -2.82 -6.50
C SER A 84 20.65 -1.91 -7.58
N LYS A 85 19.87 -0.94 -8.09
CA LYS A 85 20.26 -0.02 -9.18
C LYS A 85 20.14 1.46 -8.82
N VAL A 86 19.38 1.81 -7.79
CA VAL A 86 19.18 3.20 -7.31
C VAL A 86 19.27 3.27 -5.79
N GLU A 87 19.28 4.48 -5.23
CA GLU A 87 19.23 4.65 -3.78
C GLU A 87 17.80 4.41 -3.26
N LEU A 88 17.67 4.02 -1.98
CA LEU A 88 16.37 3.78 -1.36
C LEU A 88 15.46 5.01 -1.43
N LYS A 89 16.04 6.20 -1.28
CA LYS A 89 15.33 7.47 -1.45
C LYS A 89 14.64 7.57 -2.80
N ASP A 90 15.33 7.16 -3.88
CA ASP A 90 14.78 7.22 -5.24
C ASP A 90 13.59 6.26 -5.41
N VAL A 91 13.61 5.10 -4.73
CA VAL A 91 12.50 4.13 -4.74
C VAL A 91 11.27 4.71 -4.04
N ILE A 92 11.46 5.38 -2.90
CA ILE A 92 10.36 6.04 -2.19
C ILE A 92 9.83 7.22 -3.00
N GLU A 93 10.70 7.99 -3.66
CA GLU A 93 10.32 9.09 -4.57
C GLU A 93 9.56 8.58 -5.81
N ASP A 94 9.90 7.40 -6.34
CA ASP A 94 9.12 6.76 -7.41
C ASP A 94 7.71 6.43 -6.92
N ALA A 95 7.57 5.87 -5.72
CA ALA A 95 6.27 5.59 -5.13
C ALA A 95 5.45 6.87 -4.91
N ALA A 96 6.07 7.96 -4.43
CA ALA A 96 5.42 9.25 -4.26
C ALA A 96 4.95 9.85 -5.61
N ALA A 97 5.79 9.75 -6.66
CA ALA A 97 5.44 10.21 -8.00
C ALA A 97 4.26 9.42 -8.59
N ALA A 98 4.17 8.11 -8.33
CA ALA A 98 3.03 7.30 -8.74
C ALA A 98 1.74 7.76 -8.05
N VAL A 99 1.76 8.01 -6.74
CA VAL A 99 0.60 8.56 -6.00
C VAL A 99 0.22 9.93 -6.56
N ALA A 100 1.20 10.79 -6.87
CA ALA A 100 0.95 12.11 -7.45
C ALA A 100 0.27 11.99 -8.83
N TRP A 101 0.71 11.04 -9.65
CA TRP A 101 0.03 10.75 -10.92
C TRP A 101 -1.42 10.32 -10.69
N VAL A 102 -1.67 9.43 -9.72
CA VAL A 102 -3.02 8.97 -9.37
C VAL A 102 -3.90 10.15 -8.95
N VAL A 103 -3.47 10.97 -8.00
CA VAL A 103 -4.23 12.16 -7.55
C VAL A 103 -4.61 13.06 -8.72
N LYS A 104 -3.71 13.24 -9.68
CA LYS A 104 -3.95 14.12 -10.84
C LYS A 104 -4.88 13.51 -11.90
N ASN A 105 -4.91 12.19 -12.05
CA ASN A 105 -5.47 11.57 -13.25
C ASN A 105 -6.64 10.61 -12.99
N ILE A 106 -6.83 10.11 -11.76
CA ILE A 106 -7.69 8.96 -11.51
C ILE A 106 -9.18 9.22 -11.74
N SER A 107 -9.61 10.48 -11.70
CA SER A 107 -10.99 10.87 -11.97
C SER A 107 -11.47 10.49 -13.38
N ARG A 108 -10.56 10.45 -14.36
CA ARG A 108 -10.89 10.01 -15.74
C ARG A 108 -11.21 8.51 -15.83
N TYR A 109 -10.89 7.75 -14.78
CA TYR A 109 -11.24 6.33 -14.63
C TYR A 109 -12.39 6.12 -13.65
N GLY A 110 -13.10 7.19 -13.27
CA GLY A 110 -14.21 7.12 -12.32
C GLY A 110 -13.79 7.04 -10.85
N GLY A 111 -12.49 7.18 -10.54
CA GLY A 111 -11.99 7.17 -9.17
C GLY A 111 -12.19 8.52 -8.45
N ASP A 112 -12.45 8.45 -7.15
CA ASP A 112 -12.60 9.59 -6.25
C ASP A 112 -11.31 9.78 -5.43
N THR A 113 -10.64 10.91 -5.60
CA THR A 113 -9.40 11.25 -4.85
C THR A 113 -9.63 11.45 -3.36
N GLY A 114 -10.86 11.72 -2.93
CA GLY A 114 -11.25 11.75 -1.52
C GLY A 114 -11.39 10.35 -0.89
N LYS A 115 -11.31 9.28 -1.71
CA LYS A 115 -11.41 7.88 -1.29
C LYS A 115 -10.16 7.09 -1.69
N LEU A 116 -8.98 7.65 -1.45
CA LEU A 116 -7.70 7.09 -1.86
C LEU A 116 -7.12 6.21 -0.74
N TYR A 117 -6.91 4.93 -1.04
CA TYR A 117 -6.32 3.93 -0.16
C TYR A 117 -4.93 3.56 -0.69
N LEU A 118 -3.88 3.78 0.11
CA LEU A 118 -2.54 3.30 -0.21
C LEU A 118 -2.36 1.92 0.41
N ALA A 119 -2.17 0.90 -0.41
CA ALA A 119 -2.02 -0.48 0.05
C ALA A 119 -0.78 -1.13 -0.57
N GLY A 120 -0.17 -2.06 0.13
CA GLY A 120 0.96 -2.79 -0.41
C GLY A 120 1.39 -3.95 0.49
N HIS A 121 2.04 -4.93 -0.11
CA HIS A 121 2.52 -6.12 0.60
C HIS A 121 4.03 -6.06 0.77
N SER A 122 4.54 -6.45 1.96
CA SER A 122 5.98 -6.58 2.22
C SER A 122 6.74 -5.27 1.93
N ALA A 123 7.59 -5.26 0.90
CA ALA A 123 8.27 -4.05 0.41
C ALA A 123 7.28 -2.94 0.02
N GLY A 124 6.14 -3.30 -0.59
CA GLY A 124 5.05 -2.35 -0.89
C GLY A 124 4.40 -1.80 0.37
N GLY A 125 4.23 -2.63 1.42
CA GLY A 125 3.76 -2.20 2.74
C GLY A 125 4.72 -1.19 3.38
N TYR A 126 6.03 -1.45 3.29
CA TYR A 126 7.05 -0.49 3.71
C TYR A 126 6.93 0.86 2.97
N LEU A 127 6.74 0.82 1.64
CA LEU A 127 6.60 2.05 0.85
C LEU A 127 5.39 2.87 1.27
N VAL A 128 4.22 2.26 1.47
CA VAL A 128 3.03 3.01 1.89
C VAL A 128 3.16 3.58 3.29
N ASP A 129 3.86 2.88 4.20
CA ASP A 129 4.17 3.38 5.53
C ASP A 129 5.10 4.62 5.46
N MET A 130 6.16 4.57 4.64
CA MET A 130 7.06 5.71 4.44
C MET A 130 6.32 6.91 3.84
N LEU A 131 5.48 6.70 2.81
CA LEU A 131 4.70 7.77 2.19
C LEU A 131 3.71 8.43 3.16
N ALA A 132 3.12 7.64 4.05
CA ALA A 132 2.15 8.13 5.02
C ALA A 132 2.77 8.90 6.18
N LEU A 133 3.95 8.47 6.65
CA LEU A 133 4.52 8.96 7.89
C LEU A 133 5.57 10.05 7.65
N ASP A 134 6.43 9.89 6.66
CA ASP A 134 7.38 10.92 6.26
C ASP A 134 6.75 11.85 5.20
N LYS A 135 6.15 12.93 5.68
CA LYS A 135 5.42 13.90 4.85
C LYS A 135 6.25 14.53 3.72
N GLN A 136 7.59 14.47 3.80
CA GLN A 136 8.44 15.12 2.80
C GLN A 136 8.23 14.54 1.39
N TYR A 137 7.96 13.23 1.26
CA TYR A 137 7.87 12.58 -0.04
C TYR A 137 6.63 13.03 -0.83
N LEU A 138 5.44 12.91 -0.24
CA LEU A 138 4.20 13.39 -0.88
C LEU A 138 4.12 14.91 -0.88
N GLY A 139 4.69 15.58 0.13
CA GLY A 139 4.76 17.04 0.22
C GLY A 139 5.49 17.70 -0.97
N LYS A 140 6.51 17.05 -1.56
CA LYS A 140 7.17 17.51 -2.80
C LYS A 140 6.20 17.64 -3.98
N HIS A 141 5.11 16.90 -3.94
CA HIS A 141 4.05 16.91 -4.96
C HIS A 141 2.83 17.76 -4.53
N GLY A 142 2.92 18.48 -3.40
CA GLY A 142 1.81 19.26 -2.85
C GLY A 142 0.67 18.41 -2.28
N ILE A 143 0.96 17.16 -1.91
CA ILE A 143 -0.02 16.22 -1.36
C ILE A 143 0.23 16.06 0.14
N ASP A 144 -0.81 16.28 0.95
CA ASP A 144 -0.78 15.95 2.36
C ASP A 144 -1.19 14.46 2.54
N PRO A 145 -0.29 13.58 3.03
CA PRO A 145 -0.61 12.17 3.24
C PRO A 145 -1.77 11.94 4.22
N ASP A 146 -2.07 12.90 5.09
CA ASP A 146 -3.14 12.77 6.08
C ASP A 146 -4.54 12.86 5.46
N THR A 147 -4.64 13.27 4.18
CA THR A 147 -5.90 13.27 3.42
C THR A 147 -6.26 11.92 2.82
N MET A 148 -5.39 10.92 2.91
CA MET A 148 -5.69 9.57 2.43
C MET A 148 -6.82 8.94 3.23
N ALA A 149 -7.73 8.22 2.56
CA ALA A 149 -8.84 7.53 3.21
C ALA A 149 -8.36 6.45 4.19
N ALA A 150 -7.28 5.75 3.86
CA ALA A 150 -6.48 4.95 4.78
C ALA A 150 -5.16 4.47 4.15
N ILE A 151 -4.25 4.05 5.04
CA ILE A 151 -2.98 3.38 4.73
C ILE A 151 -3.12 1.90 5.15
N VAL A 152 -2.78 0.99 4.23
CA VAL A 152 -3.07 -0.43 4.44
C VAL A 152 -1.84 -1.29 4.11
N PRO A 153 -0.82 -1.28 5.01
CA PRO A 153 0.35 -2.13 4.86
C PRO A 153 0.03 -3.59 5.22
N TYR A 154 0.42 -4.53 4.35
CA TYR A 154 0.40 -5.97 4.63
C TYR A 154 1.83 -6.40 4.92
N SER A 155 2.12 -6.80 6.14
CA SER A 155 3.46 -7.23 6.59
C SER A 155 4.58 -6.29 6.11
N GLY A 156 4.32 -4.98 6.13
CA GLY A 156 5.30 -3.94 5.81
C GLY A 156 6.42 -3.90 6.87
N GLN A 157 7.66 -3.66 6.46
CA GLN A 157 8.76 -3.47 7.40
C GLN A 157 8.72 -2.05 7.98
N VAL A 158 8.68 -1.92 9.29
CA VAL A 158 8.56 -0.61 9.95
C VAL A 158 9.87 -0.08 10.55
N ILE A 159 10.89 -0.92 10.64
CA ILE A 159 12.29 -0.51 10.86
C ILE A 159 12.96 -0.24 9.51
N THR A 160 14.19 0.28 9.50
CA THR A 160 14.96 0.47 8.27
C THR A 160 14.97 -0.81 7.44
N HIS A 161 14.49 -0.74 6.20
CA HIS A 161 14.27 -1.93 5.38
C HIS A 161 15.54 -2.80 5.25
N PHE A 162 15.41 -4.12 5.32
CA PHE A 162 16.57 -5.03 5.34
C PHE A 162 17.48 -4.87 4.11
N ALA A 163 16.93 -4.54 2.93
CA ALA A 163 17.74 -4.27 1.74
C ALA A 163 18.68 -3.08 1.94
N GLN A 164 18.22 -2.02 2.62
CA GLN A 164 19.04 -0.86 2.98
C GLN A 164 20.08 -1.20 4.06
N ARG A 165 19.68 -1.97 5.07
CA ARG A 165 20.61 -2.44 6.10
C ARG A 165 21.73 -3.28 5.50
N ARG A 166 21.39 -4.20 4.59
CA ARG A 166 22.36 -5.02 3.85
C ARG A 166 23.33 -4.15 3.03
N LYS A 167 22.83 -3.11 2.34
CA LYS A 167 23.65 -2.14 1.61
C LYS A 167 24.64 -1.38 2.51
N LYS A 168 24.23 -1.11 3.76
CA LYS A 168 25.07 -0.50 4.81
C LYS A 168 25.97 -1.51 5.55
N GLY A 169 26.00 -2.79 5.17
CA GLY A 169 26.76 -3.85 5.85
C GLY A 169 26.18 -4.27 7.21
N ILE A 170 24.95 -3.92 7.49
CA ILE A 170 24.22 -4.29 8.72
C ILE A 170 23.45 -5.59 8.46
N SER A 171 23.59 -6.56 9.38
CA SER A 171 22.84 -7.82 9.30
C SER A 171 21.32 -7.56 9.30
N GLU A 172 20.58 -8.33 8.53
CA GLU A 172 19.11 -8.28 8.50
C GLU A 172 18.46 -8.71 9.82
N LEU A 173 19.20 -9.36 10.71
CA LEU A 173 18.74 -9.73 12.06
C LEU A 173 19.01 -8.63 13.10
N ILE A 174 19.75 -7.57 12.75
CA ILE A 174 20.02 -6.45 13.66
C ILE A 174 19.03 -5.33 13.33
N PRO A 175 18.12 -4.94 14.26
CA PRO A 175 17.21 -3.84 14.03
C PRO A 175 17.97 -2.52 13.91
N ALA A 176 17.53 -1.68 12.97
CA ALA A 176 18.02 -0.30 12.83
C ALA A 176 16.82 0.62 12.57
N ILE A 177 16.85 1.79 13.17
CA ILE A 177 15.82 2.82 13.00
C ILE A 177 16.54 4.12 12.64
N ASP A 178 16.45 4.51 11.39
CA ASP A 178 17.01 5.74 10.85
C ASP A 178 15.94 6.48 10.02
N GLU A 179 16.35 7.46 9.22
CA GLU A 179 15.48 8.24 8.33
C GLU A 179 14.74 7.42 7.27
N TYR A 180 15.05 6.12 7.14
CA TYR A 180 14.36 5.18 6.25
C TYR A 180 13.50 4.15 7.01
N ALA A 181 13.21 4.41 8.27
CA ALA A 181 12.35 3.57 9.09
C ALA A 181 10.99 4.25 9.30
N PRO A 182 9.84 3.67 8.89
CA PRO A 182 8.53 4.20 9.24
C PRO A 182 8.37 4.49 10.74
N LEU A 183 8.98 3.65 11.58
CA LEU A 183 8.94 3.79 13.04
C LEU A 183 9.63 5.08 13.55
N HIS A 184 10.54 5.68 12.77
CA HIS A 184 11.16 6.96 13.09
C HIS A 184 10.16 8.13 13.07
N PHE A 185 9.08 8.00 12.28
CA PHE A 185 8.10 9.04 12.00
C PHE A 185 6.74 8.80 12.65
N VAL A 186 6.66 7.97 13.69
CA VAL A 186 5.38 7.70 14.39
C VAL A 186 4.77 9.00 14.91
N ARG A 187 3.47 9.19 14.65
CA ARG A 187 2.74 10.39 15.02
C ARG A 187 1.25 10.10 15.20
N GLY A 188 0.54 10.96 15.96
CA GLY A 188 -0.86 10.74 16.31
C GLY A 188 -1.87 11.28 15.31
N ASP A 189 -1.45 12.12 14.38
CA ASP A 189 -2.29 12.87 13.43
C ASP A 189 -2.23 12.33 11.99
N ALA A 190 -1.64 11.14 11.78
CA ALA A 190 -1.59 10.50 10.48
C ALA A 190 -2.98 10.04 10.00
N ALA A 191 -3.12 9.78 8.69
CA ALA A 191 -4.29 9.16 8.08
C ALA A 191 -4.66 7.84 8.80
N PRO A 192 -5.91 7.34 8.69
CA PRO A 192 -6.30 6.06 9.27
C PRO A 192 -5.43 4.89 8.78
N PHE A 193 -5.16 3.91 9.66
CA PHE A 193 -4.38 2.72 9.35
C PHE A 193 -5.17 1.42 9.52
N LEU A 194 -5.09 0.54 8.53
CA LEU A 194 -5.42 -0.87 8.66
C LEU A 194 -4.14 -1.68 8.45
N VAL A 195 -3.50 -2.07 9.53
CA VAL A 195 -2.24 -2.84 9.51
C VAL A 195 -2.59 -4.32 9.54
N ILE A 196 -2.08 -5.11 8.59
CA ILE A 196 -2.34 -6.55 8.50
C ILE A 196 -1.00 -7.27 8.53
N SER A 197 -0.84 -8.23 9.44
CA SER A 197 0.33 -9.11 9.53
C SER A 197 -0.06 -10.55 9.22
N ALA A 198 0.88 -11.33 8.74
CA ALA A 198 0.78 -12.78 8.75
C ALA A 198 0.81 -13.33 10.18
N ASP A 199 0.62 -14.65 10.33
CA ASP A 199 0.75 -15.38 11.58
C ASP A 199 2.15 -15.16 12.19
N ARG A 200 2.21 -14.77 13.45
CA ARG A 200 3.46 -14.45 14.16
C ARG A 200 4.49 -15.58 14.15
N GLU A 201 4.04 -16.82 14.13
CA GLU A 201 4.91 -17.99 14.13
C GLU A 201 5.39 -18.38 12.70
N MET A 202 4.73 -17.82 11.67
CA MET A 202 5.01 -18.12 10.26
C MET A 202 5.54 -16.93 9.47
N GLU A 203 5.60 -15.75 10.09
CA GLU A 203 6.06 -14.51 9.50
C GLU A 203 7.61 -14.48 9.38
N LEU A 204 8.13 -13.55 8.60
CA LEU A 204 9.58 -13.28 8.55
C LEU A 204 10.09 -12.81 9.92
N TYR A 205 11.36 -13.08 10.18
CA TYR A 205 11.99 -12.82 11.49
C TYR A 205 11.74 -11.42 12.03
N GLY A 206 11.07 -11.36 13.20
CA GLY A 206 10.79 -10.11 13.91
C GLY A 206 9.79 -9.19 13.23
N ARG A 207 9.20 -9.56 12.09
CA ARG A 207 8.28 -8.71 11.33
C ARG A 207 6.98 -8.47 12.08
N TYR A 208 6.42 -9.50 12.71
CA TYR A 208 5.23 -9.35 13.53
C TYR A 208 5.49 -8.43 14.73
N GLU A 209 6.60 -8.66 15.45
CA GLU A 209 6.97 -7.91 16.65
C GLU A 209 7.22 -6.43 16.34
N GLU A 210 7.97 -6.13 15.26
CA GLU A 210 8.20 -4.73 14.86
C GLU A 210 6.89 -4.05 14.45
N THR A 211 5.99 -4.76 13.76
CA THR A 211 4.67 -4.25 13.36
C THR A 211 3.78 -4.01 14.59
N ALA A 212 3.71 -4.96 15.53
CA ALA A 212 2.96 -4.79 16.79
C ALA A 212 3.50 -3.63 17.63
N TYR A 213 4.84 -3.48 17.68
CA TYR A 213 5.49 -2.35 18.36
C TYR A 213 5.14 -1.03 17.68
N PHE A 214 5.20 -0.95 16.35
CA PHE A 214 4.81 0.23 15.58
C PHE A 214 3.36 0.65 15.89
N VAL A 215 2.41 -0.28 15.82
CA VAL A 215 1.00 -0.01 16.15
C VAL A 215 0.86 0.50 17.59
N ARG A 216 1.61 -0.08 18.53
CA ARG A 216 1.62 0.39 19.93
C ARG A 216 2.15 1.81 20.04
N MET A 217 3.24 2.14 19.35
CA MET A 217 3.83 3.47 19.36
C MET A 217 2.92 4.51 18.71
N MET A 218 2.25 4.19 17.59
CA MET A 218 1.24 5.07 16.99
C MET A 218 0.13 5.41 17.99
N LYS A 219 -0.43 4.42 18.70
CA LYS A 219 -1.46 4.63 19.73
C LYS A 219 -0.95 5.47 20.89
N LEU A 220 0.27 5.24 21.37
CA LEU A 220 0.86 6.01 22.48
C LEU A 220 1.13 7.47 22.08
N ASN A 221 1.42 7.74 20.81
CA ASN A 221 1.54 9.08 20.25
C ASN A 221 0.18 9.71 19.89
N GLY A 222 -0.94 9.10 20.28
CA GLY A 222 -2.27 9.66 20.17
C GLY A 222 -3.05 9.27 18.92
N HIS A 223 -2.54 8.38 18.07
CA HIS A 223 -3.27 7.92 16.89
C HIS A 223 -4.50 7.10 17.28
N LYS A 224 -5.69 7.54 16.83
CA LYS A 224 -6.97 6.98 17.30
C LYS A 224 -7.62 6.02 16.29
N ASP A 225 -7.23 6.07 15.02
CA ASP A 225 -7.85 5.29 13.94
C ASP A 225 -6.82 4.33 13.31
N ILE A 226 -6.31 3.41 14.13
CA ILE A 226 -5.41 2.34 13.72
C ILE A 226 -5.93 0.99 14.19
N THR A 227 -6.16 0.09 13.23
CA THR A 227 -6.56 -1.30 13.44
C THR A 227 -5.39 -2.21 13.07
N PHE A 228 -5.13 -3.22 13.91
CA PHE A 228 -4.12 -4.23 13.64
C PHE A 228 -4.80 -5.60 13.60
N LEU A 229 -4.59 -6.33 12.53
CA LEU A 229 -5.11 -7.68 12.30
C LEU A 229 -3.96 -8.64 12.04
N GLU A 230 -4.02 -9.79 12.66
CA GLU A 230 -3.14 -10.94 12.41
C GLU A 230 -3.93 -11.99 11.63
N LEU A 231 -3.33 -12.57 10.60
CA LEU A 231 -3.90 -13.63 9.79
C LEU A 231 -3.31 -14.97 10.26
N ASP A 232 -3.93 -15.56 11.27
CA ASP A 232 -3.55 -16.84 11.84
C ASP A 232 -3.52 -17.94 10.78
N GLY A 233 -2.44 -18.75 10.78
CA GLY A 233 -2.21 -19.84 9.84
C GLY A 233 -1.71 -19.44 8.45
N PHE A 234 -1.44 -18.16 8.17
CA PHE A 234 -0.89 -17.68 6.91
C PHE A 234 0.56 -17.21 7.06
N ASN A 235 1.45 -17.67 6.19
CA ASN A 235 2.82 -17.17 6.13
C ASN A 235 2.91 -15.82 5.40
N HIS A 236 4.12 -15.23 5.35
CA HIS A 236 4.38 -13.94 4.73
C HIS A 236 3.85 -13.80 3.29
N GLY A 237 3.98 -14.83 2.46
CA GLY A 237 3.55 -14.82 1.06
C GLY A 237 2.04 -15.04 0.91
N ASP A 238 1.51 -16.03 1.61
CA ASP A 238 0.14 -16.50 1.44
C ASP A 238 -0.89 -15.55 2.05
N MET A 239 -0.48 -14.64 2.95
CA MET A 239 -1.36 -13.70 3.60
C MET A 239 -1.98 -12.64 2.68
N ALA A 240 -1.39 -12.39 1.50
CA ALA A 240 -1.81 -11.30 0.62
C ALA A 240 -3.26 -11.46 0.12
N GLU A 241 -3.64 -12.66 -0.34
CA GLU A 241 -5.00 -12.92 -0.85
C GLU A 241 -6.09 -12.73 0.22
N PRO A 242 -6.03 -13.34 1.42
CA PRO A 242 -7.02 -13.07 2.47
C PRO A 242 -6.99 -11.60 2.94
N ALA A 243 -5.83 -10.94 2.95
CA ALA A 243 -5.72 -9.52 3.30
C ALA A 243 -6.48 -8.62 2.31
N HIS A 244 -6.51 -8.95 1.02
CA HIS A 244 -7.33 -8.22 0.04
C HIS A 244 -8.82 -8.23 0.41
N LEU A 245 -9.35 -9.33 0.90
CA LEU A 245 -10.75 -9.42 1.35
C LEU A 245 -11.00 -8.55 2.58
N LEU A 246 -10.03 -8.46 3.50
CA LEU A 246 -10.10 -7.58 4.66
C LEU A 246 -10.06 -6.11 4.25
N LEU A 247 -9.21 -5.73 3.30
CA LEU A 247 -9.17 -4.39 2.73
C LEU A 247 -10.53 -4.01 2.11
N LEU A 248 -11.11 -4.87 1.27
CA LEU A 248 -12.42 -4.62 0.67
C LEU A 248 -13.52 -4.48 1.74
N LYS A 249 -13.51 -5.34 2.77
CA LYS A 249 -14.43 -5.21 3.92
C LYS A 249 -14.23 -3.88 4.64
N TYR A 250 -12.98 -3.46 4.85
CA TYR A 250 -12.66 -2.18 5.48
C TYR A 250 -13.17 -1.00 4.66
N ILE A 251 -12.93 -0.97 3.35
CA ILE A 251 -13.43 0.07 2.45
C ILE A 251 -14.95 0.19 2.55
N ARG A 252 -15.69 -0.94 2.44
CA ARG A 252 -17.15 -0.94 2.57
C ARG A 252 -17.63 -0.38 3.91
N SER A 253 -16.93 -0.71 5.00
CA SER A 253 -17.27 -0.22 6.33
C SER A 253 -17.10 1.29 6.46
N ARG A 254 -16.05 1.84 5.83
CA ARG A 254 -15.76 3.28 5.78
C ARG A 254 -16.80 4.03 4.97
N GLU A 255 -17.19 3.51 3.81
CA GLU A 255 -18.21 4.13 2.95
C GLU A 255 -19.61 4.13 3.57
N THR A 256 -19.95 3.09 4.33
CA THR A 256 -21.30 2.97 4.95
C THR A 256 -21.40 3.61 6.33
N GLY A 257 -20.29 4.13 6.89
CA GLY A 257 -20.24 4.67 8.25
C GLY A 257 -20.42 3.60 9.36
N LYS A 258 -20.45 2.32 8.99
CA LYS A 258 -20.56 1.19 9.93
C LYS A 258 -19.16 0.70 10.28
N ARG A 259 -18.65 1.06 11.48
CA ARG A 259 -17.43 0.45 12.03
C ARG A 259 -17.72 -1.03 12.34
N GLN A 260 -17.41 -1.93 11.41
CA GLN A 260 -17.38 -3.38 11.62
C GLN A 260 -16.20 -3.97 10.85
N ILE A 261 -15.09 -4.15 11.56
CA ILE A 261 -14.06 -5.12 11.21
C ILE A 261 -13.95 -6.07 12.41
#